data_eed516abfc8bf490a9c48321ea0d34e9
#
_entry.id   eed516abfc8bf490a9c48321ea0d34e9
#
_cell.length_a   1.000
_cell.length_b   1.000
_cell.length_c   1.000
_cell.angle_alpha   90.00
_cell.angle_beta   90.00
_cell.angle_gamma   90.00
#
_symmetry.space_group_name_H-M   'P 1'
#
loop_
_entity.id
_entity.type
_entity.pdbx_description
1 polymer ?
#
loop_
_entity_poly.entity_id
_entity_poly.type
_entity_poly.pdbx_seq_one_letter_code
_entity_poly.pdbx_strand_id
1 'polypeptide(L)'
;MSASNLQRILYVEDEPDIQAVAQIALETVGGFTIKICQHGHQALAEAAAFKPDLLLLDVMMPDMDGPTTLAQLHQQPELAHIPAVFMTAKVQPQEVAQLRTLGAVDVITKPFDPMTLADQIRKIWANLP
;
A
#
# COMPACT_ATOMS: atom_id res chain seq x y z
N MET A 1 6.79 19.22 7.87
CA MET A 1 6.38 18.91 7.47
C MET A 1 6.17 18.37 6.70
N SER A 2 6.42 18.31 6.57
CA SER A 2 6.06 17.92 6.06
C SER A 2 5.72 17.00 5.42
N ALA A 3 5.63 16.39 5.65
CA ALA A 3 4.79 15.28 5.22
C ALA A 3 3.98 15.61 4.01
N SER A 4 4.29 16.72 3.48
CA SER A 4 3.50 17.26 2.40
C SER A 4 3.68 16.54 1.07
N ASN A 5 4.75 15.75 0.91
CA ASN A 5 5.08 15.21 -0.41
C ASN A 5 4.92 13.70 -0.46
N LEU A 6 3.72 13.27 -0.76
CA LEU A 6 3.50 11.88 -1.13
C LEU A 6 3.79 11.74 -2.63
N GLN A 7 4.85 11.05 -2.97
CA GLN A 7 5.26 10.89 -4.37
C GLN A 7 5.52 9.44 -4.75
N ARG A 8 6.07 8.64 -3.84
CA ARG A 8 6.56 7.31 -4.16
C ARG A 8 5.75 6.27 -3.41
N ILE A 9 5.09 5.38 -4.14
CA ILE A 9 4.24 4.33 -3.56
C ILE A 9 4.78 2.97 -4.00
N LEU A 10 5.08 2.12 -3.02
CA LEU A 10 5.35 0.70 -3.28
C LEU A 10 4.03 -0.04 -3.18
N TYR A 11 3.66 -0.73 -4.26
CA TYR A 11 2.39 -1.44 -4.35
C TYR A 11 2.65 -2.93 -4.52
N VAL A 12 2.10 -3.75 -3.62
CA VAL A 12 2.26 -5.20 -3.66
C VAL A 12 0.94 -5.83 -4.02
N GLU A 13 0.89 -6.51 -5.15
CA GLU A 13 -0.31 -7.11 -5.72
C GLU A 13 0.09 -8.25 -6.64
N ASP A 14 -0.48 -9.44 -6.44
CA ASP A 14 -0.13 -10.61 -7.22
C ASP A 14 -0.91 -10.79 -8.53
N GLU A 15 -2.03 -10.08 -8.69
CA GLU A 15 -2.88 -10.25 -9.87
C GLU A 15 -2.53 -9.23 -10.96
N PRO A 16 -2.07 -9.69 -12.15
CA PRO A 16 -1.64 -8.77 -13.21
C PRO A 16 -2.73 -7.81 -13.69
N ASP A 17 -3.98 -8.25 -13.75
CA ASP A 17 -5.08 -7.39 -14.18
C ASP A 17 -5.28 -6.23 -13.22
N ILE A 18 -5.20 -6.50 -11.92
CA ILE A 18 -5.36 -5.46 -10.91
C ILE A 18 -4.13 -4.55 -10.92
N GLN A 19 -2.93 -5.09 -11.11
CA GLN A 19 -1.72 -4.29 -11.24
C GLN A 19 -1.85 -3.26 -12.37
N ALA A 20 -2.37 -3.68 -13.52
CA ALA A 20 -2.50 -2.80 -14.66
C ALA A 20 -3.47 -1.65 -14.38
N VAL A 21 -4.60 -1.95 -13.75
CA VAL A 21 -5.60 -0.92 -13.42
C VAL A 21 -5.04 0.03 -12.36
N ALA A 22 -4.37 -0.51 -11.34
CA ALA A 22 -3.78 0.31 -10.29
C ALA A 22 -2.67 1.21 -10.83
N GLN A 23 -1.88 0.72 -11.79
CA GLN A 23 -0.83 1.52 -12.39
C GLN A 23 -1.42 2.75 -13.08
N ILE A 24 -2.50 2.58 -13.85
CA ILE A 24 -3.17 3.69 -14.48
C ILE A 24 -3.71 4.66 -13.44
N ALA A 25 -4.35 4.12 -12.39
CA ALA A 25 -4.96 4.95 -11.34
C ALA A 25 -3.92 5.76 -10.57
N LEU A 26 -2.76 5.18 -10.30
CA LEU A 26 -1.76 5.82 -9.46
C LEU A 26 -0.77 6.67 -10.26
N GLU A 27 -0.33 6.20 -11.43
CA GLU A 27 0.62 6.95 -12.25
C GLU A 27 -0.07 7.95 -13.15
N THR A 28 -0.98 7.50 -14.00
CA THR A 28 -1.60 8.36 -15.02
C THR A 28 -2.57 9.34 -14.40
N VAL A 29 -3.50 8.85 -13.59
CA VAL A 29 -4.49 9.71 -12.94
C VAL A 29 -3.89 10.45 -11.76
N GLY A 30 -3.14 9.73 -10.91
CA GLY A 30 -2.65 10.27 -9.65
C GLY A 30 -1.34 11.03 -9.74
N GLY A 31 -0.51 10.74 -10.72
CA GLY A 31 0.79 11.40 -10.86
C GLY A 31 1.86 10.88 -9.92
N PHE A 32 1.64 9.72 -9.28
CA PHE A 32 2.63 9.13 -8.38
C PHE A 32 3.70 8.37 -9.14
N THR A 33 4.86 8.24 -8.54
CA THR A 33 5.88 7.29 -8.97
C THR A 33 5.64 5.99 -8.21
N ILE A 34 5.41 4.90 -8.93
CA ILE A 34 5.08 3.64 -8.27
C ILE A 34 6.08 2.55 -8.62
N LYS A 35 6.23 1.62 -7.70
CA LYS A 35 6.89 0.36 -7.94
C LYS A 35 5.92 -0.75 -7.60
N ILE A 36 5.67 -1.63 -8.57
CA ILE A 36 4.78 -2.76 -8.37
C ILE A 36 5.62 -3.99 -8.07
N CYS A 37 5.29 -4.66 -6.97
CA CYS A 37 5.88 -5.94 -6.61
C CYS A 37 4.80 -7.01 -6.70
N GLN A 38 5.14 -8.18 -7.24
CA GLN A 38 4.17 -9.23 -7.48
C GLN A 38 3.88 -10.06 -6.23
N HIS A 39 4.77 -10.02 -5.26
CA HIS A 39 4.61 -10.80 -4.02
C HIS A 39 5.47 -10.18 -2.92
N GLY A 40 5.24 -10.67 -1.70
CA GLY A 40 5.92 -10.13 -0.53
C GLY A 40 7.44 -10.23 -0.59
N HIS A 41 7.96 -11.34 -1.09
CA HIS A 41 9.41 -11.52 -1.16
C HIS A 41 10.08 -10.49 -2.05
N GLN A 42 9.45 -10.14 -3.18
CA GLN A 42 9.97 -9.09 -4.05
C GLN A 42 9.97 -7.74 -3.32
N ALA A 43 8.90 -7.45 -2.59
CA ALA A 43 8.81 -6.21 -1.82
C ALA A 43 9.94 -6.13 -0.78
N LEU A 44 10.20 -7.23 -0.08
CA LEU A 44 11.26 -7.26 0.92
C LEU A 44 12.64 -6.99 0.32
N ALA A 45 12.86 -7.47 -0.90
CA ALA A 45 14.14 -7.31 -1.58
C ALA A 45 14.34 -5.92 -2.15
N GLU A 46 13.26 -5.24 -2.56
CA GLU A 46 13.38 -4.04 -3.39
C GLU A 46 12.87 -2.76 -2.72
N ALA A 47 12.14 -2.87 -1.61
CA ALA A 47 11.47 -1.70 -1.03
C ALA A 47 12.45 -0.63 -0.56
N ALA A 48 13.51 -1.01 0.16
CA ALA A 48 14.43 -0.04 0.72
C ALA A 48 15.14 0.78 -0.37
N ALA A 49 15.53 0.13 -1.48
CA ALA A 49 16.17 0.81 -2.60
C ALA A 49 15.22 1.78 -3.30
N PHE A 50 13.93 1.41 -3.36
CA PHE A 50 12.92 2.27 -3.97
C PHE A 50 12.63 3.52 -3.14
N LYS A 51 12.80 3.46 -1.83
CA LYS A 51 12.54 4.57 -0.90
C LYS A 51 11.09 5.06 -0.99
N PRO A 52 10.13 4.20 -0.67
CA PRO A 52 8.72 4.60 -0.75
C PRO A 52 8.34 5.59 0.33
N ASP A 53 7.38 6.45 0.02
CA ASP A 53 6.72 7.29 1.01
C ASP A 53 5.56 6.56 1.67
N LEU A 54 4.94 5.63 0.93
CA LEU A 54 3.77 4.88 1.38
C LEU A 54 3.86 3.46 0.85
N LEU A 55 3.40 2.50 1.67
CA LEU A 55 3.26 1.11 1.27
C LEU A 55 1.78 0.82 1.03
N LEU A 56 1.46 0.25 -0.12
CA LEU A 56 0.10 -0.15 -0.46
C LEU A 56 0.13 -1.66 -0.71
N LEU A 57 -0.57 -2.42 0.14
CA LEU A 57 -0.41 -3.87 0.20
C LEU A 57 -1.76 -4.58 0.10
N ASP A 58 -1.88 -5.49 -0.86
CA ASP A 58 -3.00 -6.41 -0.89
C ASP A 58 -2.91 -7.35 0.32
N VAL A 59 -4.04 -7.61 0.97
CA VAL A 59 -4.09 -8.49 2.14
C VAL A 59 -3.93 -9.95 1.72
N MET A 60 -4.66 -10.38 0.69
CA MET A 60 -4.76 -11.78 0.30
C MET A 60 -3.82 -12.08 -0.85
N MET A 61 -2.66 -12.64 -0.54
CA MET A 61 -1.68 -13.05 -1.53
C MET A 61 -1.18 -14.45 -1.19
N PRO A 62 -0.80 -15.26 -2.20
CA PRO A 62 -0.22 -16.57 -1.92
C PRO A 62 1.16 -16.44 -1.27
N ASP A 63 1.57 -17.45 -0.55
CA ASP A 63 2.86 -17.59 0.14
C ASP A 63 3.02 -16.65 1.31
N MET A 64 2.93 -15.32 1.09
CA MET A 64 3.10 -14.33 2.13
C MET A 64 2.02 -13.27 1.99
N ASP A 65 1.09 -13.21 2.95
CA ASP A 65 0.00 -12.24 2.89
C ASP A 65 0.47 -10.81 3.21
N GLY A 66 -0.45 -9.84 3.06
CA GLY A 66 -0.13 -8.44 3.30
C GLY A 66 0.37 -8.15 4.70
N PRO A 67 -0.35 -8.59 5.75
CA PRO A 67 0.11 -8.33 7.11
C PRO A 67 1.47 -8.92 7.42
N THR A 68 1.77 -10.13 6.96
CA THR A 68 3.08 -10.75 7.16
C THR A 68 4.16 -9.95 6.43
N THR A 69 3.87 -9.57 5.18
CA THR A 69 4.80 -8.74 4.40
C THR A 69 5.08 -7.42 5.11
N LEU A 70 4.04 -6.76 5.60
CA LEU A 70 4.21 -5.48 6.30
C LEU A 70 5.06 -5.64 7.55
N ALA A 71 4.81 -6.67 8.35
CA ALA A 71 5.58 -6.90 9.56
C ALA A 71 7.07 -7.02 9.25
N GLN A 72 7.40 -7.74 8.17
CA GLN A 72 8.80 -7.92 7.77
C GLN A 72 9.40 -6.65 7.16
N LEU A 73 8.60 -5.91 6.37
CA LEU A 73 9.06 -4.61 5.85
C LEU A 73 9.40 -3.65 6.99
N HIS A 74 8.55 -3.58 8.00
CA HIS A 74 8.77 -2.68 9.13
C HIS A 74 9.97 -3.09 10.00
N GLN A 75 10.48 -4.30 9.86
CA GLN A 75 11.72 -4.71 10.52
C GLN A 75 12.96 -4.10 9.88
N GLN A 76 12.86 -3.65 8.63
CA GLN A 76 13.98 -2.97 7.98
C GLN A 76 14.04 -1.53 8.49
N PRO A 77 15.20 -1.07 8.99
CA PRO A 77 15.28 0.27 9.61
C PRO A 77 14.83 1.39 8.69
N GLU A 78 15.15 1.29 7.40
CA GLU A 78 14.78 2.31 6.42
C GLU A 78 13.28 2.40 6.19
N LEU A 79 12.54 1.34 6.54
CA LEU A 79 11.10 1.25 6.27
C LEU A 79 10.26 1.28 7.53
N ALA A 80 10.87 1.33 8.71
CA ALA A 80 10.16 1.17 9.98
C ALA A 80 9.08 2.23 10.20
N HIS A 81 9.23 3.41 9.64
CA HIS A 81 8.29 4.52 9.82
C HIS A 81 7.41 4.78 8.62
N ILE A 82 7.53 3.97 7.57
CA ILE A 82 6.76 4.20 6.35
C ILE A 82 5.31 3.75 6.58
N PRO A 83 4.32 4.64 6.41
CA PRO A 83 2.93 4.26 6.61
C PRO A 83 2.46 3.27 5.56
N ALA A 84 1.54 2.40 5.96
CA ALA A 84 1.02 1.36 5.09
C ALA A 84 -0.50 1.37 5.06
N VAL A 85 -1.04 1.11 3.88
CA VAL A 85 -2.47 0.96 3.65
C VAL A 85 -2.70 -0.45 3.09
N PHE A 86 -3.66 -1.17 3.67
CA PHE A 86 -4.06 -2.46 3.12
C PHE A 86 -5.20 -2.29 2.13
N MET A 87 -5.25 -3.19 1.15
CA MET A 87 -6.37 -3.28 0.22
C MET A 87 -7.00 -4.66 0.38
N THR A 88 -8.33 -4.68 0.56
CA THR A 88 -9.05 -5.93 0.78
C THR A 88 -10.52 -5.77 0.41
N ALA A 89 -11.15 -6.89 0.03
CA ALA A 89 -12.60 -6.94 -0.15
C ALA A 89 -13.34 -7.04 1.19
N LYS A 90 -12.62 -7.32 2.28
CA LYS A 90 -13.22 -7.54 3.60
C LYS A 90 -13.09 -6.28 4.44
N VAL A 91 -14.16 -5.47 4.45
CA VAL A 91 -14.12 -4.14 5.07
C VAL A 91 -15.16 -3.97 6.17
N GLN A 92 -15.59 -5.04 6.81
CA GLN A 92 -16.44 -4.91 7.99
C GLN A 92 -15.64 -4.25 9.12
N PRO A 93 -16.30 -3.51 10.04
CA PRO A 93 -15.56 -2.74 11.04
C PRO A 93 -14.57 -3.55 11.86
N GLN A 94 -14.91 -4.78 12.25
CA GLN A 94 -13.99 -5.60 13.04
C GLN A 94 -12.78 -6.05 12.22
N GLU A 95 -12.94 -6.25 10.93
CA GLU A 95 -11.84 -6.64 10.05
C GLU A 95 -10.90 -5.46 9.82
N VAL A 96 -11.45 -4.28 9.59
CA VAL A 96 -10.64 -3.06 9.45
C VAL A 96 -9.86 -2.78 10.73
N ALA A 97 -10.53 -2.89 11.89
CA ALA A 97 -9.88 -2.67 13.18
C ALA A 97 -8.72 -3.64 13.38
N GLN A 98 -8.90 -4.91 13.03
CA GLN A 98 -7.84 -5.90 13.14
C GLN A 98 -6.65 -5.55 12.24
N LEU A 99 -6.90 -5.14 11.01
CA LEU A 99 -5.82 -4.77 10.09
C LEU A 99 -5.04 -3.56 10.59
N ARG A 100 -5.73 -2.60 11.22
CA ARG A 100 -5.05 -1.47 11.81
C ARG A 100 -4.14 -1.90 12.97
N THR A 101 -4.55 -2.87 13.77
CA THR A 101 -3.70 -3.39 14.84
C THR A 101 -2.46 -4.09 14.30
N LEU A 102 -2.50 -4.53 13.04
CA LEU A 102 -1.38 -5.19 12.39
C LEU A 102 -0.44 -4.19 11.70
N GLY A 103 -0.67 -2.90 11.88
CA GLY A 103 0.26 -1.87 11.45
C GLY A 103 -0.20 -0.94 10.35
N ALA A 104 -1.39 -1.17 9.77
CA ALA A 104 -1.90 -0.29 8.71
C ALA A 104 -2.48 0.99 9.30
N VAL A 105 -2.29 2.09 8.58
CA VAL A 105 -2.92 3.36 8.96
C VAL A 105 -4.35 3.46 8.44
N ASP A 106 -4.67 2.72 7.39
CA ASP A 106 -6.02 2.67 6.85
C ASP A 106 -6.18 1.46 5.92
N VAL A 107 -7.41 1.29 5.40
CA VAL A 107 -7.77 0.18 4.53
C VAL A 107 -8.58 0.74 3.35
N ILE A 108 -8.29 0.26 2.15
CA ILE A 108 -9.04 0.60 0.94
C ILE A 108 -9.75 -0.64 0.44
N THR A 109 -11.01 -0.48 0.07
CA THR A 109 -11.86 -1.59 -0.41
C THR A 109 -11.49 -2.00 -1.83
N LYS A 110 -11.41 -3.30 -2.07
CA LYS A 110 -11.31 -3.87 -3.42
C LYS A 110 -12.68 -4.43 -3.84
N PRO A 111 -13.10 -4.23 -5.07
CA PRO A 111 -12.44 -3.46 -6.13
C PRO A 111 -12.48 -1.96 -5.84
N PHE A 112 -11.41 -1.27 -6.21
CA PHE A 112 -11.33 0.18 -6.06
C PHE A 112 -11.79 0.87 -7.36
N ASP A 113 -12.17 2.14 -7.24
CA ASP A 113 -12.48 2.97 -8.39
C ASP A 113 -11.18 3.59 -8.92
N PRO A 114 -10.77 3.28 -10.16
CA PRO A 114 -9.51 3.82 -10.68
C PRO A 114 -9.46 5.35 -10.73
N MET A 115 -10.62 6.00 -10.84
CA MET A 115 -10.66 7.45 -10.92
C MET A 115 -10.56 8.13 -9.56
N THR A 116 -10.79 7.41 -8.46
CA THR A 116 -10.79 8.02 -7.12
C THR A 116 -9.70 7.45 -6.20
N LEU A 117 -9.01 6.40 -6.62
CA LEU A 117 -8.02 5.74 -5.76
C LEU A 117 -6.95 6.71 -5.29
N ALA A 118 -6.39 7.51 -6.20
CA ALA A 118 -5.34 8.47 -5.85
C ALA A 118 -5.85 9.50 -4.82
N ASP A 119 -7.08 9.97 -4.99
CA ASP A 119 -7.66 10.92 -4.04
C ASP A 119 -7.86 10.29 -2.67
N GLN A 120 -8.29 9.03 -2.62
CA GLN A 120 -8.42 8.32 -1.35
C GLN A 120 -7.09 8.23 -0.62
N ILE A 121 -6.04 7.89 -1.37
CA ILE A 121 -4.69 7.78 -0.79
C ILE A 121 -4.20 9.13 -0.30
N ARG A 122 -4.45 10.20 -1.06
CA ARG A 122 -4.06 11.55 -0.63
C ARG A 122 -4.78 11.99 0.64
N LYS A 123 -6.06 11.63 0.78
CA LYS A 123 -6.81 11.94 2.00
C LYS A 123 -6.25 11.20 3.20
N ILE A 124 -5.90 9.92 3.02
CA ILE A 124 -5.28 9.15 4.09
C ILE A 124 -3.96 9.81 4.50
N TRP A 125 -3.13 10.16 3.51
CA TRP A 125 -1.85 10.81 3.76
C TRP A 125 -2.01 12.12 4.53
N ALA A 126 -2.97 12.95 4.12
CA ALA A 126 -3.20 14.25 4.72
C ALA A 126 -3.66 14.14 6.17
N ASN A 127 -4.27 13.01 6.56
CA ASN A 127 -4.77 12.80 7.92
C ASN A 127 -3.75 12.14 8.84
N LEU A 128 -2.55 11.83 8.34
CA LEU A 128 -1.49 11.26 9.18
C LEU A 128 -0.93 12.33 10.11
N PRO A 129 -0.57 11.94 11.37
CA PRO A 129 0.02 12.89 12.31
C PRO A 129 1.39 13.41 11.91
#